data_942a6d4143e779cd9499b9db23771466
#
_entry.id   942a6d4143e779cd9499b9db23771466
#
_cell.length_a   1.000
_cell.length_b   1.000
_cell.length_c   1.000
_cell.angle_alpha   90.00
_cell.angle_beta   90.00
_cell.angle_gamma   90.00
#
_symmetry.space_group_name_H-M   'P 1'
#
loop_
_entity.id
_entity.type
_entity.pdbx_description
1 polymer ?
#
loop_
_entity_poly.entity_id
_entity_poly.type
_entity_poly.pdbx_seq_one_letter_code
_entity_poly.pdbx_strand_id
1 'polypeptide(L)'
;LAIVEKINVKSVGLMLFAILPGAFMEPDEEEMKEAKKSSKLRIYAAGSMANITLAVMALLIVSAVGSYVIPSTFEEDGIEVDRLVGDSPASKVLKEGMIIESIDNHKVHDSNSYVNAVNNLKPGQNITIGTNEGYYSIILYKNPNNESKGYMGIQAAKHYELNDGVASIY
;
A
#
# COMPACT_ATOMS: atom_id res chain seq x y z
N LEU A 1 4.95 -9.79 37.26
CA LEU A 1 6.32 -9.62 37.74
C LEU A 1 6.32 -8.86 39.07
N ALA A 2 5.60 -7.72 39.19
CA ALA A 2 5.50 -6.97 40.44
C ALA A 2 5.08 -7.86 41.63
N ILE A 3 4.04 -8.66 41.44
CA ILE A 3 3.53 -9.60 42.45
C ILE A 3 4.63 -10.61 42.86
N VAL A 4 5.44 -11.11 41.93
CA VAL A 4 6.55 -12.04 42.21
C VAL A 4 7.65 -11.35 43.04
N GLU A 5 7.88 -10.08 42.80
CA GLU A 5 8.83 -9.24 43.56
C GLU A 5 8.19 -8.68 44.86
N LYS A 6 6.97 -9.10 45.21
CA LYS A 6 6.20 -8.68 46.40
C LYS A 6 5.92 -7.17 46.44
N ILE A 7 5.66 -6.58 45.33
CA ILE A 7 5.26 -5.18 45.17
C ILE A 7 3.80 -5.13 44.72
N ASN A 8 2.99 -4.42 45.47
CA ASN A 8 1.57 -4.25 45.17
C ASN A 8 1.38 -3.41 43.92
N VAL A 9 0.34 -3.73 43.18
CA VAL A 9 -0.08 -3.02 41.95
C VAL A 9 -1.31 -2.18 42.27
N LYS A 10 -1.21 -0.86 42.10
CA LYS A 10 -2.34 0.08 42.29
C LYS A 10 -3.32 0.03 41.14
N SER A 11 -2.80 0.07 39.91
CA SER A 11 -3.65 0.03 38.72
C SER A 11 -2.96 -0.66 37.56
N VAL A 12 -3.77 -1.22 36.66
CA VAL A 12 -3.35 -1.75 35.35
C VAL A 12 -4.34 -1.30 34.30
N GLY A 13 -3.85 -1.04 33.08
CA GLY A 13 -4.73 -0.61 32.01
C GLY A 13 -4.10 -0.73 30.63
N LEU A 14 -4.94 -0.52 29.64
CA LEU A 14 -4.51 -0.35 28.25
C LEU A 14 -4.58 1.14 27.92
N MET A 15 -3.64 1.59 27.13
CA MET A 15 -3.62 2.94 26.59
C MET A 15 -3.44 2.89 25.09
N LEU A 16 -3.97 3.89 24.41
CA LEU A 16 -3.71 4.13 22.99
C LEU A 16 -3.01 5.48 22.87
N PHE A 17 -1.75 5.43 22.44
CA PHE A 17 -0.98 6.64 22.17
C PHE A 17 -0.97 6.88 20.66
N ALA A 18 -1.80 7.80 20.18
CA ALA A 18 -2.16 7.94 18.78
C ALA A 18 -2.74 6.62 18.21
N ILE A 19 -2.00 5.91 17.38
CA ILE A 19 -2.38 4.61 16.81
C ILE A 19 -1.61 3.42 17.43
N LEU A 20 -0.72 3.69 18.39
CA LEU A 20 0.10 2.66 19.04
C LEU A 20 -0.58 2.15 20.30
N PRO A 21 -0.98 0.87 20.35
CA PRO A 21 -1.50 0.27 21.57
C PRO A 21 -0.37 0.05 22.57
N GLY A 22 -0.66 0.31 23.82
CA GLY A 22 0.26 0.09 24.93
C GLY A 22 -0.49 -0.46 26.15
N ALA A 23 0.26 -1.03 27.07
CA ALA A 23 -0.24 -1.43 28.38
C ALA A 23 0.57 -0.72 29.46
N PHE A 24 -0.08 -0.34 30.53
CA PHE A 24 0.59 0.26 31.67
C PHE A 24 0.24 -0.48 32.99
N MET A 25 1.14 -0.39 33.92
CA MET A 25 0.96 -0.89 35.26
C MET A 25 1.60 0.10 36.22
N GLU A 26 0.84 0.49 37.24
CA GLU A 26 1.26 1.40 38.30
C GLU A 26 1.56 0.60 39.57
N PRO A 27 2.83 0.42 39.96
CA PRO A 27 3.19 -0.21 41.23
C PRO A 27 2.98 0.75 42.39
N ASP A 28 2.92 0.21 43.61
CA ASP A 28 2.94 1.03 44.79
C ASP A 28 4.28 1.78 44.92
N GLU A 29 4.21 3.09 45.03
CA GLU A 29 5.40 3.94 45.02
C GLU A 29 6.26 3.79 46.26
N GLU A 30 5.68 3.53 47.44
CA GLU A 30 6.43 3.38 48.68
C GLU A 30 7.18 2.06 48.68
N GLU A 31 6.49 0.99 48.34
CA GLU A 31 7.10 -0.33 48.20
C GLU A 31 8.19 -0.34 47.11
N MET A 32 7.94 0.39 46.00
CA MET A 32 8.95 0.57 44.98
C MET A 32 10.18 1.32 45.46
N LYS A 33 10.04 2.35 46.33
CA LYS A 33 11.19 3.07 46.88
C LYS A 33 12.08 2.17 47.74
N GLU A 34 11.48 1.27 48.50
CA GLU A 34 12.21 0.34 49.41
C GLU A 34 12.74 -0.91 48.68
N ALA A 35 12.22 -1.22 47.49
CA ALA A 35 12.61 -2.41 46.74
C ALA A 35 14.08 -2.40 46.28
N LYS A 36 14.67 -3.58 46.19
CA LYS A 36 16.05 -3.78 45.68
C LYS A 36 16.19 -3.21 44.26
N LYS A 37 17.35 -2.66 43.93
CA LYS A 37 17.64 -2.11 42.57
C LYS A 37 17.35 -3.11 41.45
N SER A 38 17.66 -4.41 41.69
CA SER A 38 17.39 -5.47 40.70
C SER A 38 15.90 -5.70 40.48
N SER A 39 15.06 -5.62 41.51
CA SER A 39 13.61 -5.76 41.43
C SER A 39 13.01 -4.59 40.67
N LYS A 40 13.43 -3.35 40.95
CA LYS A 40 13.05 -2.14 40.24
C LYS A 40 13.38 -2.28 38.75
N LEU A 41 14.60 -2.67 38.40
CA LEU A 41 15.02 -2.82 37.01
C LEU A 41 14.20 -3.87 36.26
N ARG A 42 13.89 -5.01 36.90
CA ARG A 42 13.06 -6.06 36.32
C ARG A 42 11.65 -5.57 36.04
N ILE A 43 11.03 -4.83 36.97
CA ILE A 43 9.68 -4.31 36.82
C ILE A 43 9.61 -3.29 35.66
N TYR A 44 10.53 -2.33 35.60
CA TYR A 44 10.58 -1.35 34.52
C TYR A 44 10.89 -2.01 33.17
N ALA A 45 11.82 -2.96 33.14
CA ALA A 45 12.14 -3.69 31.93
C ALA A 45 10.94 -4.52 31.42
N ALA A 46 10.18 -5.15 32.33
CA ALA A 46 9.01 -5.94 31.95
C ALA A 46 7.90 -5.08 31.30
N GLY A 47 7.64 -3.87 31.80
CA GLY A 47 6.68 -2.95 31.19
C GLY A 47 7.09 -2.56 29.78
N SER A 48 8.34 -2.15 29.60
CA SER A 48 8.87 -1.80 28.28
C SER A 48 8.87 -2.99 27.30
N MET A 49 9.25 -4.19 27.77
CA MET A 49 9.26 -5.41 26.96
C MET A 49 7.84 -5.81 26.54
N ALA A 50 6.84 -5.68 27.40
CA ALA A 50 5.45 -5.96 27.04
C ALA A 50 4.96 -5.05 25.91
N ASN A 51 5.25 -3.75 25.99
CA ASN A 51 4.89 -2.79 24.97
C ASN A 51 5.61 -3.05 23.64
N ILE A 52 6.90 -3.38 23.67
CA ILE A 52 7.66 -3.74 22.47
C ILE A 52 7.08 -5.03 21.84
N THR A 53 6.78 -6.04 22.65
CA THR A 53 6.17 -7.29 22.17
C THR A 53 4.84 -7.02 21.47
N LEU A 54 3.98 -6.19 22.08
CA LEU A 54 2.69 -5.81 21.51
C LEU A 54 2.87 -5.06 20.17
N ALA A 55 3.83 -4.14 20.10
CA ALA A 55 4.14 -3.42 18.86
C ALA A 55 4.64 -4.36 17.76
N VAL A 56 5.52 -5.30 18.09
CA VAL A 56 6.00 -6.31 17.12
C VAL A 56 4.85 -7.20 16.64
N MET A 57 3.97 -7.65 17.54
CA MET A 57 2.79 -8.43 17.14
C MET A 57 1.87 -7.64 16.20
N ALA A 58 1.62 -6.36 16.50
CA ALA A 58 0.83 -5.50 15.62
C ALA A 58 1.46 -5.34 14.23
N LEU A 59 2.79 -5.15 14.16
CA LEU A 59 3.52 -5.08 12.89
C LEU A 59 3.42 -6.39 12.10
N LEU A 60 3.52 -7.54 12.76
CA LEU A 60 3.37 -8.84 12.11
C LEU A 60 1.97 -9.03 11.53
N ILE A 61 0.92 -8.61 12.25
CA ILE A 61 -0.46 -8.66 11.77
C ILE A 61 -0.63 -7.76 10.54
N VAL A 62 -0.19 -6.50 10.62
CA VAL A 62 -0.26 -5.56 9.49
C VAL A 62 0.51 -6.10 8.28
N SER A 63 1.70 -6.65 8.50
CA SER A 63 2.50 -7.28 7.44
C SER A 63 1.78 -8.48 6.82
N ALA A 64 1.17 -9.33 7.64
CA ALA A 64 0.41 -10.49 7.15
C ALA A 64 -0.82 -10.05 6.32
N VAL A 65 -1.57 -9.05 6.79
CA VAL A 65 -2.69 -8.49 6.02
C VAL A 65 -2.21 -7.93 4.68
N GLY A 66 -1.15 -7.12 4.67
CA GLY A 66 -0.59 -6.56 3.44
C GLY A 66 -0.03 -7.59 2.46
N SER A 67 0.56 -8.67 2.98
CA SER A 67 1.23 -9.68 2.14
C SER A 67 0.32 -10.81 1.66
N TYR A 68 -0.73 -11.12 2.40
CA TYR A 68 -1.59 -12.27 2.10
C TYR A 68 -3.05 -11.89 1.83
N VAL A 69 -3.65 -11.02 2.65
CA VAL A 69 -5.07 -10.70 2.53
C VAL A 69 -5.31 -9.77 1.34
N ILE A 70 -4.57 -8.68 1.23
CA ILE A 70 -4.78 -7.70 0.16
C ILE A 70 -4.60 -8.35 -1.23
N PRO A 71 -3.48 -9.08 -1.53
CA PRO A 71 -3.31 -9.71 -2.84
C PRO A 71 -4.31 -10.83 -3.15
N SER A 72 -4.88 -11.47 -2.11
CA SER A 72 -5.92 -12.49 -2.33
C SER A 72 -7.32 -11.90 -2.54
N THR A 73 -7.51 -10.64 -2.17
CA THR A 73 -8.80 -9.95 -2.25
C THR A 73 -8.91 -9.09 -3.50
N PHE A 74 -7.80 -8.52 -3.95
CA PHE A 74 -7.74 -7.61 -5.10
C PHE A 74 -6.79 -8.16 -6.15
N GLU A 75 -7.19 -8.07 -7.41
CA GLU A 75 -6.34 -8.38 -8.57
C GLU A 75 -6.15 -7.14 -9.44
N GLU A 76 -5.03 -7.08 -10.16
CA GLU A 76 -4.81 -6.02 -11.14
C GLU A 76 -5.71 -6.31 -12.35
N ASP A 77 -6.58 -5.34 -12.70
CA ASP A 77 -7.42 -5.40 -13.88
C ASP A 77 -7.34 -4.11 -14.68
N GLY A 78 -6.27 -4.01 -15.46
CA GLY A 78 -5.99 -2.86 -16.30
C GLY A 78 -5.08 -1.81 -15.66
N ILE A 79 -4.96 -0.73 -16.38
CA ILE A 79 -4.13 0.42 -16.02
C ILE A 79 -4.98 1.69 -16.08
N GLU A 80 -5.08 2.37 -14.96
CA GLU A 80 -5.81 3.65 -14.87
C GLU A 80 -4.94 4.81 -15.37
N VAL A 81 -5.56 5.74 -16.08
CA VAL A 81 -4.98 7.03 -16.44
C VAL A 81 -5.01 7.94 -15.19
N ASP A 82 -3.95 7.93 -14.41
CA ASP A 82 -3.83 8.75 -13.19
C ASP A 82 -3.72 10.24 -13.55
N ARG A 83 -2.89 10.56 -14.54
CA ARG A 83 -2.71 11.95 -15.00
C ARG A 83 -2.32 12.02 -16.46
N LEU A 84 -2.75 13.07 -17.13
CA LEU A 84 -2.39 13.39 -18.50
C LEU A 84 -1.40 14.57 -18.53
N VAL A 85 -0.30 14.40 -19.28
CA VAL A 85 0.66 15.49 -19.50
C VAL A 85 0.05 16.46 -20.50
N GLY A 86 0.04 17.74 -20.15
CA GLY A 86 -0.50 18.79 -21.02
C GLY A 86 0.14 18.77 -22.42
N ASP A 87 -0.65 19.10 -23.46
CA ASP A 87 -0.25 19.09 -24.86
C ASP A 87 0.29 17.76 -25.42
N SER A 88 0.04 16.66 -24.72
CA SER A 88 0.38 15.32 -25.20
C SER A 88 -0.66 14.75 -26.15
N PRO A 89 -0.33 13.70 -26.95
CA PRO A 89 -1.32 13.04 -27.78
C PRO A 89 -2.52 12.50 -27.01
N ALA A 90 -2.28 11.90 -25.85
CA ALA A 90 -3.34 11.32 -25.01
C ALA A 90 -4.26 12.39 -24.40
N SER A 91 -3.73 13.54 -24.00
CA SER A 91 -4.52 14.60 -23.35
C SER A 91 -5.63 15.20 -24.23
N LYS A 92 -5.58 14.95 -25.54
CA LYS A 92 -6.58 15.44 -26.50
C LYS A 92 -7.83 14.55 -26.57
N VAL A 93 -7.72 13.30 -26.14
CA VAL A 93 -8.77 12.29 -26.37
C VAL A 93 -9.09 11.47 -25.13
N LEU A 94 -8.16 11.28 -24.22
CA LEU A 94 -8.37 10.55 -22.96
C LEU A 94 -8.69 11.50 -21.82
N LYS A 95 -9.24 10.93 -20.75
CA LYS A 95 -9.50 11.62 -19.48
C LYS A 95 -8.85 10.85 -18.34
N GLU A 96 -8.53 11.57 -17.26
CA GLU A 96 -8.08 10.96 -16.00
C GLU A 96 -9.20 10.07 -15.44
N GLY A 97 -8.83 8.93 -14.87
CA GLY A 97 -9.75 7.92 -14.38
C GLY A 97 -10.20 6.86 -15.40
N MET A 98 -9.87 7.01 -16.70
CA MET A 98 -10.13 5.95 -17.70
C MET A 98 -9.22 4.76 -17.45
N ILE A 99 -9.77 3.55 -17.63
CA ILE A 99 -9.01 2.30 -17.50
C ILE A 99 -8.60 1.84 -18.90
N ILE A 100 -7.30 1.66 -19.11
CA ILE A 100 -6.73 1.17 -20.36
C ILE A 100 -6.78 -0.36 -20.36
N GLU A 101 -7.55 -0.93 -21.27
CA GLU A 101 -7.73 -2.37 -21.45
C GLU A 101 -6.94 -2.93 -22.65
N SER A 102 -6.54 -2.08 -23.59
CA SER A 102 -5.71 -2.49 -24.73
C SER A 102 -4.92 -1.33 -25.34
N ILE A 103 -3.76 -1.64 -25.93
CA ILE A 103 -2.95 -0.73 -26.74
C ILE A 103 -2.60 -1.45 -28.03
N ASP A 104 -3.04 -0.93 -29.18
CA ASP A 104 -2.75 -1.46 -30.52
C ASP A 104 -2.98 -2.98 -30.61
N ASN A 105 -4.15 -3.46 -30.23
CA ASN A 105 -4.57 -4.85 -30.14
C ASN A 105 -3.87 -5.73 -29.09
N HIS A 106 -2.94 -5.18 -28.29
CA HIS A 106 -2.37 -5.90 -27.15
C HIS A 106 -3.24 -5.63 -25.92
N LYS A 107 -3.79 -6.68 -25.32
CA LYS A 107 -4.55 -6.56 -24.09
C LYS A 107 -3.65 -6.09 -22.95
N VAL A 108 -4.19 -5.19 -22.14
CA VAL A 108 -3.56 -4.65 -20.93
C VAL A 108 -4.44 -5.03 -19.74
N HIS A 109 -3.96 -5.95 -18.93
CA HIS A 109 -4.64 -6.45 -17.72
C HIS A 109 -3.80 -6.24 -16.46
N ASP A 110 -2.51 -5.95 -16.63
CA ASP A 110 -1.58 -5.69 -15.55
C ASP A 110 -0.45 -4.73 -15.98
N SER A 111 0.38 -4.33 -15.03
CA SER A 111 1.53 -3.45 -15.28
C SER A 111 2.53 -4.04 -16.28
N ASN A 112 2.73 -5.36 -16.30
CA ASN A 112 3.70 -5.99 -17.18
C ASN A 112 3.22 -5.96 -18.62
N SER A 113 1.96 -6.28 -18.88
CA SER A 113 1.34 -6.22 -20.22
C SER A 113 1.33 -4.79 -20.76
N TYR A 114 1.06 -3.78 -19.90
CA TYR A 114 1.16 -2.38 -20.27
C TYR A 114 2.57 -1.99 -20.69
N VAL A 115 3.57 -2.29 -19.85
CA VAL A 115 4.99 -1.98 -20.14
C VAL A 115 5.44 -2.65 -21.43
N ASN A 116 5.04 -3.90 -21.67
CA ASN A 116 5.36 -4.63 -22.90
C ASN A 116 4.73 -3.98 -24.14
N ALA A 117 3.46 -3.57 -24.04
CA ALA A 117 2.77 -2.87 -25.12
C ALA A 117 3.45 -1.53 -25.47
N VAL A 118 3.81 -0.75 -24.43
CA VAL A 118 4.42 0.58 -24.61
C VAL A 118 5.87 0.55 -25.09
N ASN A 119 6.64 -0.46 -24.68
CA ASN A 119 8.09 -0.52 -24.98
C ASN A 119 8.43 -0.57 -26.47
N ASN A 120 7.53 -1.07 -27.30
CA ASN A 120 7.74 -1.25 -28.74
C ASN A 120 7.19 -0.10 -29.60
N LEU A 121 6.55 0.89 -28.98
CA LEU A 121 5.93 2.01 -29.69
C LEU A 121 6.98 2.99 -30.21
N LYS A 122 6.77 3.46 -31.46
CA LYS A 122 7.67 4.36 -32.16
C LYS A 122 7.04 5.76 -32.33
N PRO A 123 7.86 6.82 -32.42
CA PRO A 123 7.38 8.15 -32.75
C PRO A 123 6.68 8.18 -34.11
N GLY A 124 5.58 8.93 -34.19
CA GLY A 124 4.77 9.05 -35.42
C GLY A 124 3.85 7.85 -35.70
N GLN A 125 3.92 6.79 -34.91
CA GLN A 125 3.01 5.64 -35.03
C GLN A 125 1.58 6.08 -34.66
N ASN A 126 0.59 5.68 -35.44
CA ASN A 126 -0.81 5.79 -35.09
C ASN A 126 -1.20 4.51 -34.35
N ILE A 127 -1.66 4.65 -33.12
CA ILE A 127 -2.10 3.54 -32.28
C ILE A 127 -3.55 3.74 -31.83
N THR A 128 -4.20 2.63 -31.50
CA THR A 128 -5.54 2.64 -30.90
C THR A 128 -5.43 2.21 -29.46
N ILE A 129 -5.96 3.03 -28.55
CA ILE A 129 -6.07 2.74 -27.11
C ILE A 129 -7.52 2.36 -26.85
N GLY A 130 -7.74 1.13 -26.40
CA GLY A 130 -9.02 0.67 -25.87
C GLY A 130 -9.11 0.93 -24.38
N THR A 131 -10.20 1.53 -23.96
CA THR A 131 -10.51 1.84 -22.57
C THR A 131 -11.91 1.35 -22.22
N ASN A 132 -12.24 1.37 -20.92
CA ASN A 132 -13.61 1.10 -20.44
C ASN A 132 -14.67 2.05 -20.99
N GLU A 133 -14.29 3.22 -21.57
CA GLU A 133 -15.22 4.18 -22.18
C GLU A 133 -15.24 4.10 -23.72
N GLY A 134 -14.32 3.32 -24.34
CA GLY A 134 -14.26 3.15 -25.79
C GLY A 134 -12.86 3.16 -26.38
N TYR A 135 -12.78 3.31 -27.70
CA TYR A 135 -11.53 3.25 -28.44
C TYR A 135 -11.11 4.63 -28.93
N TYR A 136 -9.84 4.97 -28.71
CA TYR A 136 -9.27 6.28 -29.06
C TYR A 136 -8.01 6.09 -29.90
N SER A 137 -7.92 6.79 -31.04
CA SER A 137 -6.72 6.75 -31.88
C SER A 137 -5.86 7.97 -31.62
N ILE A 138 -4.57 7.77 -31.45
CA ILE A 138 -3.59 8.84 -31.25
C ILE A 138 -2.35 8.62 -32.10
N ILE A 139 -1.71 9.72 -32.51
CA ILE A 139 -0.39 9.69 -33.16
C ILE A 139 0.65 10.03 -32.11
N LEU A 140 1.60 9.14 -31.91
CA LEU A 140 2.62 9.26 -30.87
C LEU A 140 3.62 10.37 -31.18
N TYR A 141 3.96 11.17 -30.16
CA TYR A 141 5.08 12.11 -30.24
C TYR A 141 6.41 11.40 -29.95
N LYS A 142 7.51 12.11 -30.14
CA LYS A 142 8.82 11.68 -29.68
C LYS A 142 8.89 11.75 -28.15
N ASN A 143 9.45 10.73 -27.51
CA ASN A 143 9.64 10.76 -26.06
C ASN A 143 10.75 11.76 -25.71
N PRO A 144 10.51 12.72 -24.78
CA PRO A 144 11.49 13.73 -24.40
C PRO A 144 12.82 13.15 -23.87
N ASN A 145 12.75 11.98 -23.23
CA ASN A 145 13.91 11.31 -22.62
C ASN A 145 14.57 10.29 -23.55
N ASN A 146 13.89 9.85 -24.61
CA ASN A 146 14.42 8.88 -25.57
C ASN A 146 13.70 9.06 -26.92
N GLU A 147 14.30 9.79 -27.83
CA GLU A 147 13.70 10.12 -29.12
C GLU A 147 13.39 8.90 -30.03
N SER A 148 13.94 7.73 -29.75
CA SER A 148 13.65 6.49 -30.49
C SER A 148 12.31 5.84 -30.07
N LYS A 149 11.72 6.26 -28.95
CA LYS A 149 10.47 5.73 -28.40
C LYS A 149 9.29 6.66 -28.64
N GLY A 150 8.12 6.06 -28.86
CA GLY A 150 6.85 6.78 -28.90
C GLY A 150 6.44 7.32 -27.52
N TYR A 151 5.74 8.44 -27.51
CA TYR A 151 5.27 9.12 -26.31
C TYR A 151 3.78 9.40 -26.38
N MET A 152 3.03 8.90 -25.42
CA MET A 152 1.59 9.13 -25.27
C MET A 152 1.29 10.32 -24.37
N GLY A 153 2.08 10.50 -23.31
CA GLY A 153 1.88 11.51 -22.26
C GLY A 153 0.90 11.09 -21.18
N ILE A 154 0.88 9.80 -20.85
CA ILE A 154 0.05 9.23 -19.79
C ILE A 154 0.95 8.95 -18.58
N GLN A 155 0.53 9.38 -17.40
CA GLN A 155 1.00 8.86 -16.13
C GLN A 155 -0.01 7.78 -15.72
N ALA A 156 0.48 6.56 -15.61
CA ALA A 156 -0.34 5.37 -15.42
C ALA A 156 -0.24 4.87 -13.97
N ALA A 157 -1.37 4.51 -13.39
CA ALA A 157 -1.47 3.83 -12.12
C ALA A 157 -2.06 2.44 -12.32
N LYS A 158 -1.83 1.55 -11.37
CA LYS A 158 -2.47 0.23 -11.38
C LYS A 158 -3.94 0.37 -11.00
N HIS A 159 -4.80 -0.25 -11.78
CA HIS A 159 -6.19 -0.44 -11.43
C HIS A 159 -6.37 -1.79 -10.72
N TYR A 160 -7.15 -1.80 -9.65
CA TYR A 160 -7.42 -3.01 -8.86
C TYR A 160 -8.91 -3.25 -8.74
N GLU A 161 -9.35 -4.44 -9.03
CA GLU A 161 -10.71 -4.89 -8.79
C GLU A 161 -10.75 -5.99 -7.71
N LEU A 162 -11.94 -6.21 -7.16
CA LEU A 162 -12.16 -7.35 -6.26
C LEU A 162 -12.03 -8.64 -7.05
N ASN A 163 -11.23 -9.56 -6.53
CA ASN A 163 -11.13 -10.90 -7.10
C ASN A 163 -12.53 -11.54 -7.21
N ASP A 164 -12.84 -12.15 -8.35
CA ASP A 164 -14.14 -12.75 -8.64
C ASP A 164 -14.63 -13.72 -7.56
N GLY A 165 -13.72 -14.45 -6.93
CA GLY A 165 -14.05 -15.35 -5.82
C GLY A 165 -14.58 -14.64 -4.59
N VAL A 166 -14.19 -13.38 -4.36
CA VAL A 166 -14.67 -12.54 -3.25
C VAL A 166 -15.92 -11.77 -3.66
N ALA A 167 -15.97 -11.26 -4.90
CA ALA A 167 -17.12 -10.53 -5.45
C ALA A 167 -18.40 -11.38 -5.47
N SER A 168 -18.27 -12.70 -5.62
CA SER A 168 -19.42 -13.63 -5.63
C SER A 168 -20.06 -13.88 -4.26
N ILE A 169 -19.49 -13.36 -3.16
CA ILE A 169 -20.00 -13.56 -1.78
C ILE A 169 -21.00 -12.46 -1.40
N TYR A 170 -21.05 -11.37 -2.13
CA TYR A 170 -21.94 -10.21 -1.93
C TYR A 170 -22.92 -10.06 -3.09
#